data_e45b7993c03adeb6206e63bd9798b5e7
#
_entry.id   e45b7993c03adeb6206e63bd9798b5e7
#
_cell.length_a   1.000
_cell.length_b   1.000
_cell.length_c   1.000
_cell.angle_alpha   90.00
_cell.angle_beta   90.00
_cell.angle_gamma   90.00
#
_symmetry.space_group_name_H-M   'P 1'
#
loop_
_entity.id
_entity.type
_entity.pdbx_description
1 polymer ?
#
loop_
_entity_poly.entity_id
_entity_poly.type
_entity_poly.pdbx_seq_one_letter_code
_entity_poly.pdbx_strand_id
1 'polypeptide(L)'
;MSALRRLRNFWIPWVTMTLLACFSGAAAQASYRVTDLGRLHNWNLGCAMGLNDRGWTEIMEGNLPPGQQDSSTGKLLTGRVAVDIDGLKIDFGTLGGRNSWTNYDGLNDRGQAAGFSETSVPDPNGEDICSFGTHLTCRPFLWQNGHMRALPTLGGNNGQASAINNRGQIAGFAENGIVDSTCPPGTTNNRIILPVWWEKAEAHPLPTVGSDPDGVAFGINNQGQATGYSGTCTLPNAVLWENGTATQLPDLGVPGALGNGINDQGQIIGQVVSADGTTAYAALWQNPQAITSLGTLPGDASSLGEGINNQGQAVGSTTDSSGDWSHAFIYQNGVMTDLNTLFPASSNLYATMANEINERGQIAGMAIVLNGPQAGDIHAFLATPVNENVGTSVADVARAHPKITLPANVGKQLLQRFGSGRFER
;
A
#
# COMPACT_ATOMS: atom_id res chain seq x y z
N MET A 1 -49.03 -66.23 46.69
CA MET A 1 -49.89 -65.35 47.43
C MET A 1 -49.46 -63.92 47.13
N SER A 2 -50.19 -63.28 46.28
CA SER A 2 -50.95 -62.02 46.31
C SER A 2 -50.11 -60.86 46.96
N ALA A 3 -49.90 -59.75 46.31
CA ALA A 3 -50.85 -58.70 45.96
C ALA A 3 -50.13 -57.61 45.12
N LEU A 4 -50.63 -57.29 43.99
CA LEU A 4 -51.43 -56.09 43.64
C LEU A 4 -50.72 -54.70 43.75
N ARG A 5 -50.38 -54.19 42.59
CA ARG A 5 -50.75 -52.89 42.03
C ARG A 5 -50.62 -51.63 42.90
N ARG A 6 -49.80 -50.68 42.41
CA ARG A 6 -50.25 -49.29 42.19
C ARG A 6 -49.46 -48.64 41.06
N LEU A 7 -50.11 -48.32 39.97
CA LEU A 7 -49.74 -47.39 38.92
C LEU A 7 -49.70 -45.97 39.52
N ARG A 8 -48.62 -45.26 39.34
CA ARG A 8 -48.56 -43.81 39.55
C ARG A 8 -48.20 -43.16 38.24
N ASN A 9 -49.13 -42.39 37.71
CA ASN A 9 -48.99 -41.53 36.56
C ASN A 9 -47.86 -40.56 36.73
N PHE A 10 -46.83 -40.62 35.91
CA PHE A 10 -45.86 -39.54 35.73
C PHE A 10 -46.34 -38.68 34.59
N TRP A 11 -46.75 -37.47 34.89
CA TRP A 11 -46.93 -36.39 33.95
C TRP A 11 -45.53 -35.95 33.50
N ILE A 12 -45.24 -36.04 32.20
CA ILE A 12 -44.06 -35.44 31.54
C ILE A 12 -44.52 -34.05 31.16
N PRO A 13 -43.88 -32.97 31.67
CA PRO A 13 -44.14 -31.65 31.16
C PRO A 13 -43.45 -31.52 29.79
N TRP A 14 -44.24 -31.12 28.79
CA TRP A 14 -43.72 -30.71 27.50
C TRP A 14 -42.85 -29.47 27.68
N VAL A 15 -41.51 -29.65 27.60
CA VAL A 15 -40.58 -28.54 27.47
C VAL A 15 -40.64 -28.09 26.00
N THR A 16 -41.35 -27.02 25.77
CA THR A 16 -41.29 -26.29 24.52
C THR A 16 -39.89 -25.70 24.40
N MET A 17 -39.04 -26.36 23.65
CA MET A 17 -37.72 -25.85 23.25
C MET A 17 -37.94 -24.74 22.22
N THR A 18 -38.01 -23.50 22.70
CA THR A 18 -37.97 -22.32 21.83
C THR A 18 -36.59 -22.28 21.23
N LEU A 19 -36.45 -22.68 19.94
CA LEU A 19 -35.29 -22.37 19.13
C LEU A 19 -35.22 -20.83 19.02
N LEU A 20 -34.31 -20.21 19.83
CA LEU A 20 -33.82 -18.88 19.51
C LEU A 20 -32.97 -19.06 18.25
N ALA A 21 -33.56 -18.79 17.09
CA ALA A 21 -32.78 -18.51 15.88
C ALA A 21 -32.01 -17.23 16.16
N CYS A 22 -30.73 -17.37 16.50
CA CYS A 22 -29.79 -16.27 16.36
C CYS A 22 -29.73 -15.92 14.88
N PHE A 23 -30.56 -14.97 14.45
CA PHE A 23 -30.27 -14.22 13.26
C PHE A 23 -28.99 -13.43 13.56
N SER A 24 -27.83 -14.00 13.22
CA SER A 24 -26.68 -13.19 12.90
C SER A 24 -27.09 -12.35 11.69
N GLY A 25 -27.58 -11.14 11.95
CA GLY A 25 -27.73 -10.16 10.91
C GLY A 25 -26.36 -10.03 10.27
N ALA A 26 -26.20 -10.50 9.02
CA ALA A 26 -25.06 -10.12 8.22
C ALA A 26 -25.04 -8.59 8.26
N ALA A 27 -24.03 -8.01 8.86
CA ALA A 27 -23.83 -6.57 8.79
C ALA A 27 -23.85 -6.25 7.30
N ALA A 28 -24.72 -5.33 6.89
CA ALA A 28 -24.81 -4.93 5.49
C ALA A 28 -23.40 -4.48 5.08
N GLN A 29 -22.86 -5.13 4.05
CA GLN A 29 -21.53 -4.84 3.56
C GLN A 29 -21.57 -3.43 2.96
N ALA A 30 -20.68 -2.55 3.38
CA ALA A 30 -20.65 -1.17 2.90
C ALA A 30 -20.51 -1.17 1.38
N SER A 31 -21.39 -0.47 0.69
CA SER A 31 -21.27 -0.19 -0.74
C SER A 31 -20.52 1.12 -0.96
N TYR A 32 -19.87 1.27 -2.10
CA TYR A 32 -19.07 2.42 -2.42
C TYR A 32 -19.59 3.17 -3.65
N ARG A 33 -19.54 4.49 -3.59
CA ARG A 33 -19.55 5.34 -4.77
C ARG A 33 -18.13 5.47 -5.27
N VAL A 34 -17.88 5.20 -6.55
CA VAL A 34 -16.56 5.26 -7.17
C VAL A 34 -16.45 6.52 -8.01
N THR A 35 -15.42 7.30 -7.76
CA THR A 35 -15.05 8.49 -8.54
C THR A 35 -13.79 8.17 -9.32
N ASP A 36 -13.86 8.33 -10.65
CA ASP A 36 -12.68 8.32 -11.50
C ASP A 36 -11.97 9.66 -11.34
N LEU A 37 -10.77 9.64 -10.78
CA LEU A 37 -9.97 10.84 -10.60
C LEU A 37 -9.25 11.26 -11.88
N GLY A 38 -9.32 10.41 -12.93
CA GLY A 38 -8.72 10.69 -14.22
C GLY A 38 -7.22 10.92 -14.15
N ARG A 39 -6.72 11.86 -14.97
CA ARG A 39 -5.30 12.15 -15.16
C ARG A 39 -5.04 13.66 -15.19
N LEU A 40 -3.87 14.09 -14.73
CA LEU A 40 -3.42 15.49 -14.84
C LEU A 40 -2.92 15.81 -16.27
N HIS A 41 -2.21 14.84 -16.87
CA HIS A 41 -1.69 14.90 -18.23
C HIS A 41 -2.38 13.83 -19.07
N ASN A 42 -2.23 13.87 -20.39
CA ASN A 42 -2.72 12.81 -21.28
C ASN A 42 -1.81 11.55 -21.23
N TRP A 43 -1.40 11.13 -20.03
CA TRP A 43 -0.61 9.95 -19.79
C TRP A 43 -1.52 8.75 -19.54
N ASN A 44 -1.02 7.54 -19.70
CA ASN A 44 -1.83 6.31 -19.65
C ASN A 44 -1.81 5.59 -18.31
N LEU A 45 -1.08 6.13 -17.32
CA LEU A 45 -0.99 5.60 -15.97
C LEU A 45 -1.35 6.69 -14.97
N GLY A 46 -2.34 6.44 -14.14
CA GLY A 46 -2.67 7.22 -12.95
C GLY A 46 -2.87 6.28 -11.75
N CYS A 47 -2.29 6.61 -10.61
CA CYS A 47 -2.42 5.85 -9.38
C CYS A 47 -2.56 6.80 -8.19
N ALA A 48 -3.54 6.58 -7.33
CA ALA A 48 -3.65 7.28 -6.06
C ALA A 48 -2.84 6.55 -5.00
N MET A 49 -1.89 7.24 -4.38
CA MET A 49 -0.95 6.68 -3.41
C MET A 49 -1.20 7.16 -1.98
N GLY A 50 -1.62 8.41 -1.80
CA GLY A 50 -1.95 8.98 -0.49
C GLY A 50 -3.40 9.49 -0.46
N LEU A 51 -4.01 9.42 0.72
CA LEU A 51 -5.39 9.86 0.94
C LEU A 51 -5.54 10.39 2.36
N ASN A 52 -5.81 11.68 2.50
CA ASN A 52 -6.03 12.25 3.84
C ASN A 52 -7.51 12.20 4.29
N ASP A 53 -7.76 12.57 5.54
CA ASP A 53 -9.11 12.57 6.10
C ASP A 53 -10.04 13.68 5.53
N ARG A 54 -9.52 14.59 4.73
CA ARG A 54 -10.34 15.53 3.97
C ARG A 54 -10.87 14.92 2.67
N GLY A 55 -10.29 13.79 2.23
CA GLY A 55 -10.58 13.13 0.95
C GLY A 55 -9.74 13.70 -0.19
N TRP A 56 -8.70 14.47 0.12
CA TRP A 56 -7.71 14.86 -0.87
C TRP A 56 -6.84 13.67 -1.17
N THR A 57 -6.53 13.50 -2.44
CA THR A 57 -5.84 12.30 -2.92
C THR A 57 -4.53 12.70 -3.58
N GLU A 58 -3.43 12.12 -3.13
CA GLU A 58 -2.16 12.24 -3.82
C GLU A 58 -2.13 11.29 -5.01
N ILE A 59 -1.98 11.84 -6.19
CA ILE A 59 -1.99 11.11 -7.45
C ILE A 59 -0.61 11.13 -8.06
N MET A 60 -0.15 9.95 -8.39
CA MET A 60 1.02 9.71 -9.19
C MET A 60 0.59 9.43 -10.62
N GLU A 61 1.17 10.12 -11.57
CA GLU A 61 0.92 9.90 -12.99
C GLU A 61 2.19 9.57 -13.74
N GLY A 62 2.07 8.72 -14.72
CA GLY A 62 3.18 8.31 -15.57
C GLY A 62 2.79 8.09 -17.01
N ASN A 63 3.75 8.21 -17.91
CA ASN A 63 3.61 7.81 -19.29
C ASN A 63 4.35 6.49 -19.51
N LEU A 64 3.58 5.45 -19.80
CA LEU A 64 4.10 4.16 -20.26
C LEU A 64 4.04 4.16 -21.79
N PRO A 65 5.17 4.25 -22.51
CA PRO A 65 5.15 4.25 -23.97
C PRO A 65 4.48 2.98 -24.51
N PRO A 66 3.58 3.08 -25.51
CA PRO A 66 2.94 1.92 -26.09
C PRO A 66 3.96 0.90 -26.61
N GLY A 67 3.83 -0.38 -26.21
CA GLY A 67 4.71 -1.46 -26.65
C GLY A 67 6.14 -1.41 -26.10
N GLN A 68 6.42 -0.55 -25.12
CA GLN A 68 7.71 -0.47 -24.46
C GLN A 68 7.61 -0.94 -23.02
N GLN A 69 7.84 -2.15 -22.89
CA GLN A 69 7.49 -2.99 -21.77
C GLN A 69 8.71 -3.60 -21.10
N ASP A 70 9.90 -3.05 -21.33
CA ASP A 70 11.10 -3.71 -20.81
C ASP A 70 12.07 -2.67 -20.25
N SER A 71 12.37 -2.79 -18.96
CA SER A 71 13.47 -2.09 -18.31
C SER A 71 14.83 -2.37 -18.97
N SER A 72 14.92 -3.45 -19.75
CA SER A 72 16.11 -3.82 -20.53
C SER A 72 16.34 -2.91 -21.75
N THR A 73 15.34 -2.11 -22.20
CA THR A 73 15.46 -1.26 -23.39
C THR A 73 15.87 0.18 -23.12
N GLY A 74 16.11 0.55 -21.83
CA GLY A 74 16.65 1.86 -21.46
C GLY A 74 15.77 3.06 -21.80
N LYS A 75 14.44 2.89 -21.92
CA LYS A 75 13.56 4.02 -22.19
C LYS A 75 13.04 4.65 -20.90
N LEU A 76 13.20 5.96 -20.85
CA LEU A 76 12.89 6.84 -19.75
C LEU A 76 11.38 6.84 -19.47
N LEU A 77 10.99 6.44 -18.27
CA LEU A 77 9.66 6.76 -17.76
C LEU A 77 9.59 8.24 -17.43
N THR A 78 8.41 8.83 -17.64
CA THR A 78 8.12 10.17 -17.12
C THR A 78 7.06 10.01 -16.03
N GLY A 79 7.30 10.59 -14.87
CA GLY A 79 6.38 10.52 -13.75
C GLY A 79 6.25 11.87 -13.03
N ARG A 80 5.03 12.20 -12.61
CA ARG A 80 4.73 13.42 -11.87
C ARG A 80 3.76 13.10 -10.73
N VAL A 81 3.89 13.85 -9.66
CA VAL A 81 2.98 13.78 -8.51
C VAL A 81 2.16 15.05 -8.43
N ALA A 82 0.89 14.88 -8.13
CA ALA A 82 -0.08 15.95 -7.91
C ALA A 82 -0.99 15.62 -6.73
N VAL A 83 -1.64 16.62 -6.17
CA VAL A 83 -2.80 16.40 -5.28
C VAL A 83 -4.08 16.74 -6.04
N ASP A 84 -5.08 15.85 -5.90
CA ASP A 84 -6.47 16.13 -6.29
C ASP A 84 -7.23 16.65 -5.08
N ILE A 85 -7.79 17.82 -5.21
CA ILE A 85 -8.64 18.48 -4.22
C ILE A 85 -10.00 18.70 -4.86
N ASP A 86 -10.94 17.77 -4.62
CA ASP A 86 -12.31 17.84 -5.16
C ASP A 86 -12.36 18.06 -6.69
N GLY A 87 -11.45 17.39 -7.43
CA GLY A 87 -11.33 17.48 -8.88
C GLY A 87 -10.36 18.54 -9.40
N LEU A 88 -9.82 19.39 -8.52
CA LEU A 88 -8.74 20.31 -8.87
C LEU A 88 -7.39 19.65 -8.62
N LYS A 89 -6.62 19.43 -9.70
CA LYS A 89 -5.28 18.83 -9.61
C LYS A 89 -4.20 19.90 -9.53
N ILE A 90 -3.32 19.78 -8.56
CA ILE A 90 -2.18 20.68 -8.35
C ILE A 90 -0.89 19.85 -8.45
N ASP A 91 -0.14 20.06 -9.53
CA ASP A 91 1.16 19.43 -9.76
C ASP A 91 2.19 19.95 -8.74
N PHE A 92 2.94 19.04 -8.10
CA PHE A 92 3.95 19.40 -7.11
C PHE A 92 5.24 19.97 -7.73
N GLY A 93 5.48 19.75 -9.01
CA GLY A 93 6.73 20.09 -9.67
C GLY A 93 7.81 19.04 -9.47
N THR A 94 9.07 19.49 -9.61
CA THR A 94 10.27 18.67 -9.40
C THR A 94 11.39 19.48 -8.73
N LEU A 95 12.43 18.80 -8.31
CA LEU A 95 13.67 19.42 -7.77
C LEU A 95 14.68 19.79 -8.85
N GLY A 96 14.23 20.02 -10.09
CA GLY A 96 15.08 20.42 -11.22
C GLY A 96 15.29 19.33 -12.26
N GLY A 97 14.99 18.07 -11.96
CA GLY A 97 14.90 16.98 -12.92
C GLY A 97 13.54 16.97 -13.66
N ARG A 98 13.25 15.88 -14.34
CA ARG A 98 11.99 15.72 -15.07
C ARG A 98 10.88 15.08 -14.25
N ASN A 99 11.27 14.27 -13.26
CA ASN A 99 10.38 13.32 -12.62
C ASN A 99 10.25 13.60 -11.12
N SER A 100 9.04 13.38 -10.61
CA SER A 100 8.74 13.28 -9.19
C SER A 100 7.80 12.11 -8.97
N TRP A 101 7.86 11.50 -7.78
CA TRP A 101 7.10 10.33 -7.42
C TRP A 101 6.79 10.32 -5.93
N THR A 102 5.84 9.51 -5.53
CA THR A 102 5.50 9.26 -4.13
C THR A 102 5.44 7.76 -3.88
N ASN A 103 5.56 7.35 -2.64
CA ASN A 103 5.30 5.99 -2.18
C ASN A 103 3.95 5.97 -1.47
N TYR A 104 3.88 5.35 -0.31
CA TYR A 104 2.66 5.17 0.48
C TYR A 104 2.16 6.52 1.05
N ASP A 105 1.38 6.56 2.05
CA ASP A 105 0.73 7.67 2.77
C ASP A 105 1.53 9.01 2.77
N GLY A 106 1.73 9.56 1.57
CA GLY A 106 2.52 10.78 1.32
C GLY A 106 1.79 12.09 1.63
N LEU A 107 0.50 12.08 2.02
CA LEU A 107 -0.33 13.28 2.15
C LEU A 107 -1.02 13.38 3.53
N ASN A 108 -0.73 14.41 4.30
CA ASN A 108 -1.37 14.63 5.60
C ASN A 108 -2.60 15.57 5.55
N ASP A 109 -3.34 15.67 6.67
CA ASP A 109 -4.53 16.53 6.79
C ASP A 109 -4.24 18.04 6.78
N ARG A 110 -2.98 18.43 6.87
CA ARG A 110 -2.58 19.83 6.75
C ARG A 110 -2.27 20.23 5.30
N GLY A 111 -2.41 19.29 4.35
CA GLY A 111 -2.08 19.51 2.94
C GLY A 111 -0.57 19.61 2.70
N GLN A 112 0.23 18.97 3.54
CA GLN A 112 1.64 18.74 3.29
C GLN A 112 1.79 17.38 2.60
N ALA A 113 2.68 17.29 1.61
CA ALA A 113 2.97 16.05 0.92
C ALA A 113 4.47 15.75 0.94
N ALA A 114 4.79 14.46 0.96
CA ALA A 114 6.14 13.94 0.95
C ALA A 114 6.33 12.90 -0.16
N GLY A 115 7.51 12.84 -0.72
CA GLY A 115 7.85 11.92 -1.80
C GLY A 115 9.31 12.11 -2.22
N PHE A 116 9.61 11.79 -3.45
CA PHE A 116 10.96 11.94 -3.99
C PHE A 116 10.95 12.50 -5.42
N SER A 117 12.01 13.18 -5.78
CA SER A 117 12.15 13.81 -7.07
C SER A 117 13.59 13.79 -7.55
N GLU A 118 13.74 13.64 -8.85
CA GLU A 118 15.03 13.86 -9.48
C GLU A 118 15.45 15.32 -9.38
N THR A 119 16.75 15.52 -9.24
CA THR A 119 17.40 16.79 -9.48
C THR A 119 17.89 16.87 -10.92
N SER A 120 18.53 17.97 -11.31
CA SER A 120 19.21 18.10 -12.61
C SER A 120 20.66 17.54 -12.59
N VAL A 121 21.10 16.99 -11.45
CA VAL A 121 22.49 16.57 -11.24
C VAL A 121 22.61 15.07 -11.50
N PRO A 122 23.51 14.62 -12.40
CA PRO A 122 23.81 13.19 -12.54
C PRO A 122 24.29 12.59 -11.21
N ASP A 123 23.87 11.36 -10.93
CA ASP A 123 24.36 10.65 -9.78
C ASP A 123 25.86 10.31 -9.95
N PRO A 124 26.76 10.69 -9.04
CA PRO A 124 28.18 10.48 -9.20
C PRO A 124 28.62 9.02 -9.10
N ASN A 125 27.75 8.13 -8.61
CA ASN A 125 27.97 6.68 -8.54
C ASN A 125 27.26 5.94 -9.69
N GLY A 126 26.51 6.65 -10.54
CA GLY A 126 25.70 6.06 -11.60
C GLY A 126 24.47 5.31 -11.10
N GLU A 127 24.01 5.57 -9.87
CA GLU A 127 22.83 4.95 -9.29
C GLU A 127 21.55 5.50 -9.92
N ASP A 128 20.49 4.72 -9.93
CA ASP A 128 19.14 5.12 -10.39
C ASP A 128 18.10 4.86 -9.28
N ILE A 129 18.28 5.51 -8.15
CA ILE A 129 17.41 5.32 -6.97
C ILE A 129 15.98 5.77 -7.22
N CYS A 130 15.78 6.81 -8.05
CA CYS A 130 14.42 7.20 -8.48
C CYS A 130 13.79 6.23 -9.50
N SER A 131 14.55 5.26 -10.03
CA SER A 131 14.10 4.22 -10.96
C SER A 131 13.39 4.76 -12.23
N PHE A 132 13.88 5.87 -12.76
CA PHE A 132 13.39 6.42 -14.04
C PHE A 132 14.31 6.11 -15.21
N GLY A 133 15.45 5.44 -15.00
CA GLY A 133 16.46 5.15 -16.01
C GLY A 133 17.29 6.38 -16.39
N THR A 134 17.25 7.44 -15.61
CA THR A 134 17.95 8.71 -15.91
C THR A 134 19.30 8.81 -15.25
N HIS A 135 19.57 8.04 -14.19
CA HIS A 135 20.74 8.12 -13.33
C HIS A 135 21.01 9.54 -12.80
N LEU A 136 19.93 10.29 -12.53
CA LEU A 136 19.98 11.56 -11.83
C LEU A 136 19.87 11.35 -10.31
N THR A 137 20.44 12.25 -9.52
CA THR A 137 20.30 12.17 -8.06
C THR A 137 18.83 12.26 -7.66
N CYS A 138 18.44 11.37 -6.76
CA CYS A 138 17.10 11.22 -6.22
C CYS A 138 16.98 11.81 -4.83
N ARG A 139 16.19 12.85 -4.66
CA ARG A 139 16.09 13.54 -3.35
C ARG A 139 14.69 13.40 -2.75
N PRO A 140 14.60 13.08 -1.45
CA PRO A 140 13.34 13.18 -0.73
C PRO A 140 12.88 14.63 -0.70
N PHE A 141 11.58 14.86 -0.73
CA PHE A 141 11.02 16.21 -0.65
C PHE A 141 9.89 16.33 0.37
N LEU A 142 9.68 17.56 0.83
CA LEU A 142 8.43 18.04 1.41
C LEU A 142 7.82 19.09 0.47
N TRP A 143 6.57 18.87 0.06
CA TRP A 143 5.76 19.87 -0.62
C TRP A 143 4.78 20.51 0.34
N GLN A 144 4.71 21.82 0.34
CA GLN A 144 3.79 22.60 1.17
C GLN A 144 3.53 23.97 0.55
N ASN A 145 2.27 24.42 0.55
CA ASN A 145 1.88 25.75 0.06
C ASN A 145 2.36 26.04 -1.38
N GLY A 146 2.31 25.05 -2.26
CA GLY A 146 2.74 25.18 -3.66
C GLY A 146 4.25 25.10 -3.89
N HIS A 147 5.04 24.80 -2.89
CA HIS A 147 6.50 24.76 -2.98
C HIS A 147 7.07 23.38 -2.59
N MET A 148 7.87 22.81 -3.48
CA MET A 148 8.65 21.60 -3.21
C MET A 148 10.03 21.97 -2.67
N ARG A 149 10.45 21.33 -1.59
CA ARG A 149 11.75 21.51 -0.95
C ARG A 149 12.41 20.16 -0.73
N ALA A 150 13.69 20.04 -1.16
CA ALA A 150 14.49 18.87 -0.87
C ALA A 150 14.75 18.71 0.64
N LEU A 151 14.73 17.46 1.09
CA LEU A 151 15.15 17.06 2.42
C LEU A 151 16.62 16.56 2.40
N PRO A 152 17.36 16.68 3.51
CA PRO A 152 18.74 16.23 3.58
C PRO A 152 18.85 14.70 3.55
N THR A 153 19.98 14.20 3.07
CA THR A 153 20.41 12.79 3.18
C THR A 153 21.33 12.59 4.39
N LEU A 154 21.83 11.37 4.56
CA LEU A 154 22.74 11.03 5.65
C LEU A 154 24.21 11.00 5.23
N GLY A 155 24.57 11.75 4.19
CA GLY A 155 25.93 11.85 3.65
C GLY A 155 26.10 11.23 2.27
N GLY A 156 25.13 10.43 1.80
CA GLY A 156 25.05 9.97 0.41
C GLY A 156 24.29 10.94 -0.50
N ASN A 157 24.11 10.54 -1.75
CA ASN A 157 23.50 11.39 -2.78
C ASN A 157 21.98 11.28 -2.83
N ASN A 158 21.44 10.14 -2.46
CA ASN A 158 20.06 9.76 -2.74
C ASN A 158 19.25 9.50 -1.46
N GLY A 159 17.93 9.52 -1.61
CA GLY A 159 16.95 9.16 -0.60
C GLY A 159 15.54 9.34 -1.11
N GLN A 160 14.58 8.74 -0.42
CA GLN A 160 13.15 8.83 -0.71
C GLN A 160 12.38 9.06 0.59
N ALA A 161 11.39 9.95 0.56
CA ALA A 161 10.36 10.05 1.58
C ALA A 161 9.21 9.12 1.19
N SER A 162 8.65 8.41 2.17
CA SER A 162 7.60 7.41 1.95
C SER A 162 6.25 7.86 2.51
N ALA A 163 6.22 8.39 3.74
CA ALA A 163 4.98 8.76 4.42
C ALA A 163 5.15 10.03 5.24
N ILE A 164 4.04 10.72 5.54
CA ILE A 164 4.01 11.93 6.38
C ILE A 164 2.82 11.91 7.34
N ASN A 165 3.07 12.09 8.64
CA ASN A 165 1.99 12.15 9.62
C ASN A 165 1.41 13.57 9.80
N ASN A 166 0.33 13.67 10.58
CA ASN A 166 -0.32 14.96 10.88
C ASN A 166 0.50 15.89 11.78
N ARG A 167 1.65 15.46 12.31
CA ARG A 167 2.61 16.35 12.98
C ARG A 167 3.65 16.95 12.02
N GLY A 168 3.71 16.42 10.78
CA GLY A 168 4.66 16.82 9.75
C GLY A 168 6.01 16.11 9.88
N GLN A 169 6.03 14.98 10.57
CA GLN A 169 7.15 14.07 10.58
C GLN A 169 7.05 13.17 9.35
N ILE A 170 8.16 12.98 8.66
CA ILE A 170 8.23 12.26 7.40
C ILE A 170 9.10 11.03 7.61
N ALA A 171 8.64 9.87 7.19
CA ALA A 171 9.40 8.63 7.19
C ALA A 171 9.96 8.32 5.80
N GLY A 172 11.07 7.56 5.72
CA GLY A 172 11.66 7.13 4.46
C GLY A 172 13.04 6.53 4.66
N PHE A 173 13.90 6.72 3.65
CA PHE A 173 15.30 6.34 3.73
C PHE A 173 16.23 7.39 3.12
N ALA A 174 17.50 7.33 3.52
CA ALA A 174 18.56 8.12 2.92
C ALA A 174 19.87 7.33 2.90
N GLU A 175 20.66 7.53 1.85
CA GLU A 175 21.99 6.96 1.74
C GLU A 175 22.97 7.64 2.71
N ASN A 176 23.92 6.85 3.23
CA ASN A 176 25.04 7.35 4.01
C ASN A 176 26.35 7.43 3.22
N GLY A 177 26.35 7.10 1.92
CA GLY A 177 27.51 7.13 1.02
C GLY A 177 28.42 5.91 1.10
N ILE A 178 28.20 4.96 1.99
CA ILE A 178 29.01 3.74 2.15
C ILE A 178 28.47 2.65 1.22
N VAL A 179 29.38 1.89 0.58
CA VAL A 179 29.00 0.71 -0.22
C VAL A 179 28.50 -0.40 0.69
N ASP A 180 27.33 -0.94 0.35
CA ASP A 180 26.77 -2.10 1.04
C ASP A 180 27.45 -3.40 0.52
N SER A 181 28.22 -4.03 1.38
CA SER A 181 28.92 -5.28 1.08
C SER A 181 28.00 -6.51 1.00
N THR A 182 26.71 -6.38 1.40
CA THR A 182 25.71 -7.45 1.32
C THR A 182 25.03 -7.51 -0.04
N CYS A 183 25.19 -6.47 -0.88
CA CYS A 183 24.64 -6.45 -2.22
C CYS A 183 25.39 -7.42 -3.15
N PRO A 184 24.66 -8.14 -4.01
CA PRO A 184 25.27 -8.99 -5.04
C PRO A 184 26.23 -8.19 -5.95
N PRO A 185 27.30 -8.83 -6.43
CA PRO A 185 28.20 -8.19 -7.39
C PRO A 185 27.48 -7.71 -8.65
N GLY A 186 27.72 -6.46 -9.05
CA GLY A 186 27.07 -5.85 -10.22
C GLY A 186 25.75 -5.13 -9.92
N THR A 187 25.31 -5.09 -8.66
CA THR A 187 24.19 -4.23 -8.24
C THR A 187 24.53 -2.76 -8.45
N THR A 188 23.71 -2.04 -9.21
CA THR A 188 23.93 -0.62 -9.52
C THR A 188 23.64 0.24 -8.30
N ASN A 189 22.50 0.05 -7.65
CA ASN A 189 22.11 0.77 -6.45
C ASN A 189 22.66 0.04 -5.20
N ASN A 190 23.92 0.26 -4.89
CA ASN A 190 24.64 -0.53 -3.91
C ASN A 190 25.17 0.27 -2.70
N ARG A 191 24.65 1.45 -2.44
CA ARG A 191 24.97 2.19 -1.21
C ARG A 191 24.04 1.77 -0.08
N ILE A 192 24.58 1.82 1.15
CA ILE A 192 23.77 1.59 2.36
C ILE A 192 22.67 2.65 2.42
N ILE A 193 21.43 2.19 2.53
CA ILE A 193 20.25 3.01 2.78
C ILE A 193 19.83 2.84 4.24
N LEU A 194 19.74 3.93 4.96
CA LEU A 194 19.32 3.90 6.35
C LEU A 194 17.88 4.40 6.49
N PRO A 195 17.08 3.75 7.33
CA PRO A 195 15.74 4.25 7.65
C PRO A 195 15.91 5.60 8.36
N VAL A 196 15.07 6.55 8.00
CA VAL A 196 15.19 7.92 8.50
C VAL A 196 13.82 8.52 8.71
N TRP A 197 13.71 9.40 9.69
CA TRP A 197 12.60 10.32 9.76
C TRP A 197 13.13 11.76 9.67
N TRP A 198 12.35 12.63 9.04
CA TRP A 198 12.63 14.06 8.97
C TRP A 198 11.63 14.82 9.81
N GLU A 199 12.16 15.73 10.63
CA GLU A 199 11.36 16.71 11.35
C GLU A 199 12.00 18.08 11.20
N LYS A 200 11.20 19.10 10.86
CA LYS A 200 11.69 20.49 10.65
C LYS A 200 12.86 20.60 9.67
N ALA A 201 12.90 19.69 8.69
CA ALA A 201 13.96 19.53 7.68
C ALA A 201 15.29 19.03 8.21
N GLU A 202 15.34 18.45 9.38
CA GLU A 202 16.49 17.72 9.91
C GLU A 202 16.27 16.22 9.72
N ALA A 203 17.33 15.50 9.30
CA ALA A 203 17.31 14.04 9.13
C ALA A 203 17.75 13.37 10.43
N HIS A 204 16.93 12.45 10.91
CA HIS A 204 17.21 11.66 12.10
C HIS A 204 17.26 10.17 11.69
N PRO A 205 18.45 9.54 11.64
CA PRO A 205 18.53 8.13 11.31
C PRO A 205 17.85 7.28 12.38
N LEU A 206 17.08 6.31 11.94
CA LEU A 206 16.51 5.27 12.79
C LEU A 206 17.51 4.12 12.90
N PRO A 207 17.59 3.43 14.06
CA PRO A 207 18.48 2.28 14.20
C PRO A 207 18.01 1.12 13.33
N THR A 208 18.94 0.34 12.78
CA THR A 208 18.67 -0.97 12.19
C THR A 208 18.67 -2.07 13.26
N VAL A 209 18.14 -3.26 12.94
CA VAL A 209 18.10 -4.39 13.87
C VAL A 209 19.46 -5.09 13.88
N GLY A 210 20.06 -5.24 15.05
CA GLY A 210 21.34 -5.94 15.20
C GLY A 210 22.47 -5.31 14.38
N SER A 211 22.96 -6.04 13.37
CA SER A 211 24.04 -5.58 12.48
C SER A 211 23.59 -5.37 11.04
N ASP A 212 22.29 -5.26 10.81
CA ASP A 212 21.74 -5.02 9.47
C ASP A 212 22.28 -3.71 8.90
N PRO A 213 22.81 -3.71 7.67
CA PRO A 213 23.32 -2.48 7.06
C PRO A 213 22.22 -1.56 6.53
N ASP A 214 21.11 -2.13 6.08
CA ASP A 214 20.05 -1.44 5.36
C ASP A 214 18.74 -1.35 6.14
N GLY A 215 17.91 -0.38 5.75
CA GLY A 215 16.52 -0.29 6.19
C GLY A 215 15.78 0.86 5.52
N VAL A 216 14.46 0.74 5.50
CA VAL A 216 13.52 1.74 4.98
C VAL A 216 12.34 1.86 5.94
N ALA A 217 11.94 3.07 6.29
CA ALA A 217 10.69 3.34 6.99
C ALA A 217 9.62 3.70 5.94
N PHE A 218 8.59 2.84 5.80
CA PHE A 218 7.52 3.04 4.82
C PHE A 218 6.33 3.83 5.38
N GLY A 219 5.91 3.54 6.61
CA GLY A 219 4.78 4.18 7.27
C GLY A 219 5.17 4.90 8.55
N ILE A 220 4.41 5.94 8.91
CA ILE A 220 4.56 6.68 10.18
C ILE A 220 3.19 7.14 10.68
N ASN A 221 2.85 6.82 11.95
CA ASN A 221 1.60 7.23 12.55
C ASN A 221 1.69 8.55 13.33
N ASN A 222 0.56 9.04 13.84
CA ASN A 222 0.52 10.27 14.63
C ASN A 222 1.10 10.12 16.06
N GLN A 223 1.45 8.92 16.49
CA GLN A 223 2.18 8.68 17.74
C GLN A 223 3.69 8.83 17.56
N GLY A 224 4.18 8.84 16.30
CA GLY A 224 5.60 8.88 15.94
C GLY A 224 6.24 7.49 15.92
N GLN A 225 5.40 6.45 15.84
CA GLN A 225 5.85 5.11 15.54
C GLN A 225 5.98 5.00 14.01
N ALA A 226 7.02 4.33 13.54
CA ALA A 226 7.24 4.05 12.13
C ALA A 226 7.36 2.55 11.88
N THR A 227 7.02 2.11 10.68
CA THR A 227 7.17 0.73 10.24
C THR A 227 7.88 0.65 8.90
N GLY A 228 8.43 -0.51 8.59
CA GLY A 228 9.13 -0.75 7.35
C GLY A 228 9.94 -2.03 7.43
N TYR A 229 11.22 -1.97 7.04
CA TYR A 229 12.13 -3.10 7.20
C TYR A 229 13.53 -2.66 7.64
N SER A 230 14.25 -3.62 8.23
CA SER A 230 15.70 -3.62 8.43
C SER A 230 16.25 -4.93 7.86
N GLY A 231 17.42 -4.93 7.28
CA GLY A 231 17.94 -6.14 6.68
C GLY A 231 19.25 -5.93 5.91
N THR A 232 19.46 -6.86 4.98
CA THR A 232 20.53 -6.79 4.00
C THR A 232 19.99 -6.34 2.65
N CYS A 233 20.86 -6.16 1.67
CA CYS A 233 20.48 -5.81 0.30
C CYS A 233 19.40 -6.74 -0.33
N THR A 234 19.23 -7.95 0.19
CA THR A 234 18.34 -8.97 -0.41
C THR A 234 17.31 -9.58 0.56
N LEU A 235 17.43 -9.35 1.86
CA LEU A 235 16.56 -9.98 2.87
C LEU A 235 16.03 -8.93 3.86
N PRO A 236 14.79 -8.48 3.70
CA PRO A 236 14.13 -7.57 4.63
C PRO A 236 13.51 -8.32 5.81
N ASN A 237 13.54 -7.71 6.98
CA ASN A 237 12.79 -8.12 8.16
C ASN A 237 11.89 -6.96 8.58
N ALA A 238 10.60 -7.18 8.71
CA ALA A 238 9.67 -6.14 9.14
C ALA A 238 10.04 -5.59 10.52
N VAL A 239 9.96 -4.28 10.69
CA VAL A 239 10.38 -3.57 11.90
C VAL A 239 9.35 -2.53 12.31
N LEU A 240 9.16 -2.41 13.63
CA LEU A 240 8.55 -1.27 14.28
C LEU A 240 9.63 -0.41 14.93
N TRP A 241 9.67 0.88 14.60
CA TRP A 241 10.45 1.89 15.32
C TRP A 241 9.56 2.66 16.27
N GLU A 242 9.93 2.64 17.53
CA GLU A 242 9.23 3.37 18.58
C GLU A 242 10.25 3.88 19.62
N ASN A 243 10.14 5.14 20.01
CA ASN A 243 10.99 5.75 21.03
C ASN A 243 12.50 5.55 20.79
N GLY A 244 12.94 5.59 19.52
CA GLY A 244 14.33 5.41 19.12
C GLY A 244 14.85 3.96 19.16
N THR A 245 13.95 3.00 19.31
CA THR A 245 14.27 1.56 19.34
C THR A 245 13.69 0.88 18.10
N ALA A 246 14.48 -0.02 17.47
CA ALA A 246 14.02 -0.92 16.43
C ALA A 246 13.61 -2.26 17.04
N THR A 247 12.38 -2.70 16.76
CA THR A 247 11.86 -4.01 17.18
C THR A 247 11.53 -4.81 15.93
N GLN A 248 12.23 -5.92 15.70
CA GLN A 248 11.88 -6.85 14.62
C GLN A 248 10.51 -7.47 14.89
N LEU A 249 9.66 -7.47 13.87
CA LEU A 249 8.33 -8.07 13.92
C LEU A 249 8.40 -9.57 13.56
N PRO A 250 7.48 -10.41 14.06
CA PRO A 250 7.39 -11.82 13.67
C PRO A 250 7.07 -11.98 12.18
N ASP A 251 7.61 -13.03 11.56
CA ASP A 251 7.61 -13.29 10.12
C ASP A 251 6.90 -14.59 9.70
N LEU A 252 6.19 -15.26 10.62
CA LEU A 252 5.55 -16.57 10.41
C LEU A 252 6.56 -17.71 10.08
N GLY A 253 7.84 -17.52 10.38
CA GLY A 253 8.91 -18.51 10.11
C GLY A 253 9.35 -18.56 8.65
N VAL A 254 9.06 -17.51 7.87
CA VAL A 254 9.52 -17.35 6.48
C VAL A 254 10.52 -16.21 6.36
N PRO A 255 11.55 -16.32 5.52
CA PRO A 255 12.48 -15.22 5.30
C PRO A 255 11.82 -14.12 4.47
N GLY A 256 11.82 -12.90 4.98
CA GLY A 256 11.33 -11.72 4.31
C GLY A 256 9.93 -11.28 4.78
N ALA A 257 9.91 -10.11 5.39
CA ALA A 257 8.69 -9.42 5.81
C ALA A 257 8.86 -7.91 5.67
N LEU A 258 7.77 -7.21 5.38
CA LEU A 258 7.73 -5.76 5.21
C LEU A 258 6.49 -5.22 5.92
N GLY A 259 6.66 -4.14 6.70
CA GLY A 259 5.54 -3.36 7.23
C GLY A 259 5.32 -2.13 6.34
N ASN A 260 4.15 -2.00 5.70
CA ASN A 260 3.87 -0.93 4.75
C ASN A 260 3.13 0.25 5.42
N GLY A 261 2.01 -0.02 6.07
CA GLY A 261 1.20 0.98 6.75
C GLY A 261 1.08 0.73 8.26
N ILE A 262 0.89 1.79 9.04
CA ILE A 262 0.73 1.74 10.49
C ILE A 262 -0.34 2.74 10.94
N ASN A 263 -1.32 2.29 11.72
CA ASN A 263 -2.34 3.17 12.30
C ASN A 263 -1.96 3.71 13.69
N ASP A 264 -2.78 4.60 14.24
CA ASP A 264 -2.51 5.23 15.55
C ASP A 264 -2.66 4.27 16.75
N GLN A 265 -3.21 3.07 16.56
CA GLN A 265 -3.18 2.01 17.57
C GLN A 265 -1.91 1.15 17.50
N GLY A 266 -1.00 1.42 16.59
CA GLY A 266 0.22 0.64 16.38
C GLY A 266 -0.01 -0.68 15.66
N GLN A 267 -1.18 -0.88 15.02
CA GLN A 267 -1.42 -2.00 14.13
C GLN A 267 -0.72 -1.74 12.79
N ILE A 268 -0.04 -2.75 12.28
CA ILE A 268 0.76 -2.65 11.05
C ILE A 268 0.19 -3.59 10.00
N ILE A 269 0.00 -3.08 8.80
CA ILE A 269 -0.29 -3.86 7.59
C ILE A 269 0.95 -3.96 6.71
N GLY A 270 1.10 -5.08 6.03
CA GLY A 270 2.21 -5.30 5.11
C GLY A 270 2.18 -6.70 4.52
N GLN A 271 3.33 -7.36 4.39
CA GLN A 271 3.42 -8.68 3.80
C GLN A 271 4.54 -9.53 4.39
N VAL A 272 4.36 -10.85 4.27
CA VAL A 272 5.39 -11.86 4.47
C VAL A 272 5.64 -12.58 3.14
N VAL A 273 6.90 -12.87 2.85
CA VAL A 273 7.31 -13.51 1.59
C VAL A 273 7.63 -14.98 1.86
N SER A 274 7.15 -15.89 1.02
CA SER A 274 7.42 -17.33 1.13
C SER A 274 8.93 -17.63 1.10
N ALA A 275 9.34 -18.77 1.67
CA ALA A 275 10.74 -19.16 1.78
C ALA A 275 11.47 -19.28 0.44
N ASP A 276 10.75 -19.57 -0.64
CA ASP A 276 11.28 -19.62 -2.01
C ASP A 276 11.23 -18.27 -2.74
N GLY A 277 10.68 -17.22 -2.09
CA GLY A 277 10.55 -15.89 -2.65
C GLY A 277 9.55 -15.77 -3.80
N THR A 278 8.70 -16.79 -4.03
CA THR A 278 7.80 -16.82 -5.19
C THR A 278 6.41 -16.27 -4.91
N THR A 279 5.98 -16.27 -3.64
CA THR A 279 4.67 -15.78 -3.22
C THR A 279 4.79 -14.83 -2.03
N ALA A 280 3.86 -13.88 -1.93
CA ALA A 280 3.73 -13.00 -0.78
C ALA A 280 2.29 -13.07 -0.25
N TYR A 281 2.13 -12.93 1.05
CA TYR A 281 0.81 -12.89 1.69
C TYR A 281 0.69 -11.62 2.54
N ALA A 282 -0.39 -10.89 2.34
CA ALA A 282 -0.72 -9.76 3.20
C ALA A 282 -0.76 -10.21 4.66
N ALA A 283 -0.14 -9.43 5.51
CA ALA A 283 0.02 -9.73 6.93
C ALA A 283 -0.37 -8.54 7.80
N LEU A 284 -1.09 -8.82 8.87
CA LEU A 284 -1.50 -7.83 9.87
C LEU A 284 -0.81 -8.15 11.19
N TRP A 285 0.02 -7.24 11.66
CA TRP A 285 0.54 -7.24 13.04
C TRP A 285 -0.39 -6.40 13.91
N GLN A 286 -1.15 -7.07 14.78
CA GLN A 286 -2.05 -6.40 15.72
C GLN A 286 -1.29 -5.73 16.87
N ASN A 287 -0.10 -6.19 17.14
CA ASN A 287 0.90 -5.66 18.04
C ASN A 287 2.27 -6.28 17.69
N PRO A 288 3.39 -5.84 18.28
CA PRO A 288 4.73 -6.33 17.91
C PRO A 288 4.98 -7.85 18.14
N GLN A 289 4.07 -8.57 18.79
CA GLN A 289 4.21 -10.00 19.08
C GLN A 289 3.19 -10.88 18.35
N ALA A 290 2.18 -10.28 17.70
CA ALA A 290 1.07 -11.01 17.09
C ALA A 290 0.91 -10.67 15.62
N ILE A 291 1.12 -11.67 14.76
CA ILE A 291 0.95 -11.58 13.30
C ILE A 291 -0.18 -12.51 12.84
N THR A 292 -0.93 -12.07 11.84
CA THR A 292 -1.96 -12.86 11.14
C THR A 292 -1.74 -12.74 9.64
N SER A 293 -1.58 -13.87 8.94
CA SER A 293 -1.67 -13.88 7.48
C SER A 293 -3.12 -13.67 7.05
N LEU A 294 -3.35 -12.76 6.12
CA LEU A 294 -4.69 -12.49 5.61
C LEU A 294 -5.12 -13.43 4.47
N GLY A 295 -4.17 -14.25 3.97
CA GLY A 295 -4.42 -15.11 2.80
C GLY A 295 -4.58 -14.33 1.50
N THR A 296 -5.32 -14.90 0.55
CA THR A 296 -5.60 -14.32 -0.77
C THR A 296 -7.08 -14.37 -1.08
N LEU A 297 -7.51 -13.65 -2.11
CA LEU A 297 -8.84 -13.83 -2.70
C LEU A 297 -8.89 -15.16 -3.49
N PRO A 298 -10.08 -15.78 -3.64
CA PRO A 298 -10.21 -17.03 -4.36
C PRO A 298 -9.72 -16.93 -5.81
N GLY A 299 -8.75 -17.76 -6.18
CA GLY A 299 -8.15 -17.82 -7.52
C GLY A 299 -6.86 -17.04 -7.66
N ASP A 300 -6.49 -16.22 -6.67
CA ASP A 300 -5.23 -15.48 -6.66
C ASP A 300 -4.12 -16.23 -5.92
N ALA A 301 -2.88 -15.94 -6.30
CA ALA A 301 -1.69 -16.61 -5.78
C ALA A 301 -1.01 -15.85 -4.64
N SER A 302 -1.01 -14.52 -4.70
CA SER A 302 -0.36 -13.66 -3.71
C SER A 302 -1.25 -12.50 -3.28
N SER A 303 -0.91 -11.87 -2.16
CA SER A 303 -1.56 -10.66 -1.67
C SER A 303 -0.56 -9.73 -1.00
N LEU A 304 -0.80 -8.44 -1.09
CA LEU A 304 -0.01 -7.37 -0.48
C LEU A 304 -0.93 -6.46 0.33
N GLY A 305 -0.56 -6.17 1.57
CA GLY A 305 -1.28 -5.18 2.40
C GLY A 305 -0.60 -3.83 2.29
N GLU A 306 -1.37 -2.76 2.05
CA GLU A 306 -0.85 -1.42 1.79
C GLU A 306 -1.24 -0.41 2.87
N GLY A 307 -2.51 -0.07 3.00
CA GLY A 307 -3.02 0.93 3.94
C GLY A 307 -3.86 0.34 5.07
N ILE A 308 -3.92 1.02 6.21
CA ILE A 308 -4.73 0.64 7.38
C ILE A 308 -5.21 1.88 8.14
N ASN A 309 -6.52 1.96 8.44
CA ASN A 309 -7.07 3.03 9.25
C ASN A 309 -7.21 2.67 10.74
N ASN A 310 -7.63 3.64 11.56
CA ASN A 310 -7.80 3.44 13.00
C ASN A 310 -9.00 2.55 13.37
N GLN A 311 -9.89 2.21 12.45
CA GLN A 311 -10.91 1.18 12.69
C GLN A 311 -10.38 -0.24 12.47
N GLY A 312 -9.10 -0.40 12.11
CA GLY A 312 -8.48 -1.68 11.80
C GLY A 312 -8.95 -2.26 10.45
N GLN A 313 -9.53 -1.43 9.58
CA GLN A 313 -9.78 -1.79 8.20
C GLN A 313 -8.48 -1.64 7.43
N ALA A 314 -8.09 -2.70 6.71
CA ALA A 314 -6.88 -2.70 5.88
C ALA A 314 -7.24 -2.90 4.41
N VAL A 315 -6.44 -2.34 3.54
CA VAL A 315 -6.60 -2.45 2.09
C VAL A 315 -5.32 -2.94 1.44
N GLY A 316 -5.44 -3.40 0.21
CA GLY A 316 -4.30 -3.88 -0.56
C GLY A 316 -4.71 -4.46 -1.90
N SER A 317 -3.87 -5.34 -2.40
CA SER A 317 -4.02 -5.95 -3.72
C SER A 317 -3.70 -7.45 -3.69
N THR A 318 -4.21 -8.16 -4.68
CA THR A 318 -3.87 -9.55 -4.94
C THR A 318 -3.30 -9.70 -6.35
N THR A 319 -2.51 -10.75 -6.57
CA THR A 319 -1.96 -11.09 -7.89
C THR A 319 -2.31 -12.52 -8.25
N ASP A 320 -2.48 -12.79 -9.55
CA ASP A 320 -2.66 -14.14 -10.06
C ASP A 320 -1.34 -14.95 -10.06
N SER A 321 -1.39 -16.19 -10.54
CA SER A 321 -0.23 -17.06 -10.63
C SER A 321 0.83 -16.62 -11.65
N SER A 322 0.51 -15.64 -12.50
CA SER A 322 1.45 -15.00 -13.44
C SER A 322 2.14 -13.79 -12.82
N GLY A 323 1.71 -13.38 -11.62
CA GLY A 323 2.16 -12.16 -10.95
C GLY A 323 1.46 -10.89 -11.43
N ASP A 324 0.39 -11.01 -12.24
CA ASP A 324 -0.38 -9.87 -12.68
C ASP A 324 -1.36 -9.42 -11.57
N TRP A 325 -1.51 -8.11 -11.39
CA TRP A 325 -2.46 -7.53 -10.45
C TRP A 325 -3.89 -7.92 -10.82
N SER A 326 -4.59 -8.59 -9.88
CA SER A 326 -5.92 -9.12 -10.11
C SER A 326 -7.01 -8.27 -9.48
N HIS A 327 -6.93 -8.08 -8.16
CA HIS A 327 -8.02 -7.45 -7.40
C HIS A 327 -7.47 -6.52 -6.33
N ALA A 328 -8.12 -5.36 -6.16
CA ALA A 328 -8.04 -4.60 -4.92
C ALA A 328 -8.91 -5.28 -3.86
N PHE A 329 -8.46 -5.32 -2.60
CA PHE A 329 -9.27 -5.84 -1.50
C PHE A 329 -9.44 -4.84 -0.36
N ILE A 330 -10.48 -5.06 0.44
CA ILE A 330 -10.61 -4.54 1.79
C ILE A 330 -10.68 -5.71 2.77
N TYR A 331 -9.91 -5.62 3.86
CA TYR A 331 -9.97 -6.56 4.99
C TYR A 331 -10.60 -5.87 6.19
N GLN A 332 -11.68 -6.43 6.69
CA GLN A 332 -12.38 -5.94 7.88
C GLN A 332 -13.11 -7.08 8.59
N ASN A 333 -13.19 -7.02 9.92
CA ASN A 333 -13.89 -8.04 10.73
C ASN A 333 -13.42 -9.48 10.46
N GLY A 334 -12.14 -9.67 10.12
CA GLY A 334 -11.57 -10.99 9.83
C GLY A 334 -11.81 -11.52 8.42
N VAL A 335 -12.38 -10.72 7.52
CA VAL A 335 -12.73 -11.13 6.16
C VAL A 335 -12.06 -10.24 5.12
N MET A 336 -11.37 -10.87 4.17
CA MET A 336 -10.87 -10.22 2.95
C MET A 336 -11.98 -10.26 1.88
N THR A 337 -12.30 -9.10 1.32
CA THR A 337 -13.37 -8.93 0.34
C THR A 337 -12.81 -8.25 -0.91
N ASP A 338 -13.12 -8.77 -2.10
CA ASP A 338 -12.84 -8.09 -3.36
C ASP A 338 -13.60 -6.76 -3.41
N LEU A 339 -12.85 -5.66 -3.49
CA LEU A 339 -13.40 -4.30 -3.49
C LEU A 339 -14.33 -4.06 -4.68
N ASN A 340 -14.10 -4.74 -5.82
CA ASN A 340 -14.94 -4.62 -7.00
C ASN A 340 -16.38 -5.13 -6.77
N THR A 341 -16.58 -6.07 -5.84
CA THR A 341 -17.91 -6.56 -5.48
C THR A 341 -18.75 -5.52 -4.71
N LEU A 342 -18.08 -4.51 -4.18
CA LEU A 342 -18.68 -3.40 -3.42
C LEU A 342 -18.94 -2.16 -4.29
N PHE A 343 -18.47 -2.17 -5.54
CA PHE A 343 -18.68 -1.09 -6.50
C PHE A 343 -20.03 -1.21 -7.20
N PRO A 344 -20.65 -0.09 -7.62
CA PRO A 344 -21.86 -0.13 -8.43
C PRO A 344 -21.67 -0.97 -9.70
N ALA A 345 -22.66 -1.75 -10.10
CA ALA A 345 -22.61 -2.54 -11.33
C ALA A 345 -22.39 -1.68 -12.59
N SER A 346 -22.72 -0.39 -12.53
CA SER A 346 -22.49 0.59 -13.59
C SER A 346 -21.10 1.23 -13.57
N SER A 347 -20.22 0.89 -12.62
CA SER A 347 -18.87 1.45 -12.57
C SER A 347 -18.10 1.09 -13.83
N ASN A 348 -17.46 2.07 -14.44
CA ASN A 348 -16.55 1.87 -15.57
C ASN A 348 -15.11 1.58 -15.13
N LEU A 349 -14.88 1.46 -13.82
CA LEU A 349 -13.57 1.19 -13.24
C LEU A 349 -13.56 -0.20 -12.59
N TYR A 350 -12.45 -0.90 -12.77
CA TYR A 350 -12.12 -2.15 -12.09
C TYR A 350 -10.87 -1.94 -11.25
N ALA A 351 -11.02 -1.94 -9.92
CA ALA A 351 -9.92 -1.70 -8.99
C ALA A 351 -9.00 -2.91 -8.94
N THR A 352 -7.71 -2.69 -9.24
CA THR A 352 -6.66 -3.71 -9.18
C THR A 352 -5.76 -3.53 -7.96
N MET A 353 -5.70 -2.32 -7.40
CA MET A 353 -4.91 -2.00 -6.22
C MET A 353 -5.63 -0.97 -5.37
N ALA A 354 -5.68 -1.18 -4.06
CA ALA A 354 -6.10 -0.20 -3.06
C ALA A 354 -4.89 0.12 -2.19
N ASN A 355 -4.40 1.36 -2.28
CA ASN A 355 -3.17 1.77 -1.62
C ASN A 355 -3.42 2.40 -0.26
N GLU A 356 -4.52 3.15 -0.11
CA GLU A 356 -4.78 3.89 1.11
C GLU A 356 -6.26 3.85 1.51
N ILE A 357 -6.50 3.88 2.82
CA ILE A 357 -7.83 3.99 3.43
C ILE A 357 -7.80 5.00 4.59
N ASN A 358 -8.63 6.03 4.50
CA ASN A 358 -8.70 7.05 5.55
C ASN A 358 -9.69 6.70 6.68
N GLU A 359 -9.77 7.58 7.70
CA GLU A 359 -10.65 7.40 8.86
C GLU A 359 -12.15 7.47 8.53
N ARG A 360 -12.52 7.95 7.35
CA ARG A 360 -13.90 7.92 6.85
C ARG A 360 -14.23 6.66 6.06
N GLY A 361 -13.28 5.71 5.96
CA GLY A 361 -13.41 4.49 5.18
C GLY A 361 -13.39 4.74 3.67
N GLN A 362 -12.93 5.91 3.21
CA GLN A 362 -12.67 6.16 1.80
C GLN A 362 -11.40 5.43 1.40
N ILE A 363 -11.40 4.87 0.19
CA ILE A 363 -10.29 4.06 -0.34
C ILE A 363 -9.81 4.69 -1.63
N ALA A 364 -8.50 4.86 -1.76
CA ALA A 364 -7.84 5.34 -2.96
C ALA A 364 -6.88 4.29 -3.53
N GLY A 365 -6.69 4.31 -4.85
CA GLY A 365 -5.82 3.34 -5.49
C GLY A 365 -5.82 3.44 -7.02
N MET A 366 -5.64 2.29 -7.65
CA MET A 366 -5.47 2.14 -9.09
C MET A 366 -6.58 1.26 -9.67
N ALA A 367 -7.16 1.68 -10.79
CA ALA A 367 -8.21 0.94 -11.48
C ALA A 367 -8.01 0.97 -12.99
N ILE A 368 -8.48 -0.06 -13.66
CA ILE A 368 -8.51 -0.15 -15.13
C ILE A 368 -9.84 0.39 -15.62
N VAL A 369 -9.79 1.23 -16.64
CA VAL A 369 -10.97 1.72 -17.36
C VAL A 369 -11.51 0.60 -18.25
N LEU A 370 -12.77 0.21 -18.05
CA LEU A 370 -13.35 -0.96 -18.72
C LEU A 370 -13.86 -0.65 -20.13
N ASN A 371 -14.41 0.55 -20.36
CA ASN A 371 -15.09 0.88 -21.60
C ASN A 371 -14.80 2.32 -22.05
N GLY A 372 -15.06 2.60 -23.33
CA GLY A 372 -14.91 3.92 -23.91
C GLY A 372 -13.54 4.16 -24.57
N PRO A 373 -13.23 5.41 -24.95
CA PRO A 373 -11.98 5.75 -25.67
C PRO A 373 -10.71 5.51 -24.84
N GLN A 374 -10.83 5.39 -23.52
CA GLN A 374 -9.73 5.17 -22.60
C GLN A 374 -9.72 3.72 -22.05
N ALA A 375 -10.49 2.81 -22.66
CA ALA A 375 -10.52 1.42 -22.21
C ALA A 375 -9.11 0.80 -22.23
N GLY A 376 -8.72 0.20 -21.09
CA GLY A 376 -7.38 -0.33 -20.86
C GLY A 376 -6.39 0.64 -20.25
N ASP A 377 -6.70 1.94 -20.17
CA ASP A 377 -5.90 2.91 -19.42
C ASP A 377 -6.03 2.65 -17.91
N ILE A 378 -5.03 3.03 -17.16
CA ILE A 378 -4.99 2.92 -15.70
C ILE A 378 -5.27 4.30 -15.10
N HIS A 379 -6.32 4.38 -14.30
CA HIS A 379 -6.72 5.62 -13.65
C HIS A 379 -6.61 5.51 -12.12
N ALA A 380 -6.29 6.62 -11.47
CA ALA A 380 -6.51 6.79 -10.05
C ALA A 380 -8.00 6.81 -9.74
N PHE A 381 -8.42 6.20 -8.63
CA PHE A 381 -9.81 6.23 -8.17
C PHE A 381 -9.92 6.64 -6.71
N LEU A 382 -11.10 7.15 -6.35
CA LEU A 382 -11.54 7.35 -4.97
C LEU A 382 -12.89 6.64 -4.78
N ALA A 383 -12.93 5.65 -3.90
CA ALA A 383 -14.15 4.98 -3.46
C ALA A 383 -14.61 5.56 -2.13
N THR A 384 -15.84 6.05 -2.07
CA THR A 384 -16.43 6.65 -0.87
C THR A 384 -17.59 5.78 -0.38
N PRO A 385 -17.60 5.36 0.91
CA PRO A 385 -18.69 4.58 1.46
C PRO A 385 -20.04 5.29 1.32
N VAL A 386 -21.10 4.53 0.95
CA VAL A 386 -22.48 5.04 0.90
C VAL A 386 -23.19 4.51 2.14
N ASN A 387 -23.66 5.40 3.00
CA ASN A 387 -24.52 5.01 4.13
C ASN A 387 -25.84 4.47 3.59
N GLU A 388 -26.15 3.20 3.86
CA GLU A 388 -27.40 2.56 3.46
C GLU A 388 -28.61 3.12 4.27
N ASN A 389 -29.07 4.31 3.90
CA ASN A 389 -30.42 4.77 4.21
C ASN A 389 -31.25 5.02 2.95
N VAL A 390 -30.79 4.58 1.78
CA VAL A 390 -31.54 4.65 0.52
C VAL A 390 -31.70 3.22 0.00
N GLY A 391 -32.91 2.67 0.16
CA GLY A 391 -33.25 1.32 -0.25
C GLY A 391 -33.05 1.08 -1.76
N THR A 392 -31.91 0.53 -2.10
CA THR A 392 -31.68 -0.17 -3.35
C THR A 392 -31.10 -1.52 -3.02
N SER A 393 -31.88 -2.59 -3.24
CA SER A 393 -31.41 -3.95 -3.17
C SER A 393 -30.27 -4.14 -4.16
N VAL A 394 -29.06 -4.33 -3.66
CA VAL A 394 -27.94 -4.83 -4.47
C VAL A 394 -28.24 -6.30 -4.75
N ALA A 395 -28.76 -6.58 -5.95
CA ALA A 395 -28.78 -7.95 -6.44
C ALA A 395 -27.34 -8.41 -6.58
N ASP A 396 -27.00 -9.55 -5.99
CA ASP A 396 -25.75 -10.29 -6.19
C ASP A 396 -25.60 -10.63 -7.68
N VAL A 397 -25.07 -9.71 -8.46
CA VAL A 397 -24.58 -10.00 -9.80
C VAL A 397 -23.09 -10.30 -9.61
N ALA A 398 -22.76 -11.60 -9.55
CA ALA A 398 -21.40 -12.03 -9.74
C ALA A 398 -20.88 -11.38 -11.03
N ARG A 399 -20.04 -10.36 -10.91
CA ARG A 399 -19.36 -9.75 -12.06
C ARG A 399 -18.46 -10.82 -12.65
N ALA A 400 -18.64 -11.11 -13.92
CA ALA A 400 -17.62 -11.87 -14.66
C ALA A 400 -16.33 -11.05 -14.58
N HIS A 401 -15.31 -11.60 -13.89
CA HIS A 401 -13.99 -10.97 -13.81
C HIS A 401 -13.47 -10.80 -15.23
N PRO A 402 -13.25 -9.56 -15.71
CA PRO A 402 -12.55 -9.41 -16.97
C PRO A 402 -11.17 -10.03 -16.79
N LYS A 403 -10.76 -10.93 -17.67
CA LYS A 403 -9.35 -11.32 -17.77
C LYS A 403 -8.58 -10.09 -18.23
N ILE A 404 -8.12 -9.31 -17.26
CA ILE A 404 -7.29 -8.16 -17.51
C ILE A 404 -5.88 -8.64 -17.28
N THR A 405 -5.19 -8.89 -18.38
CA THR A 405 -3.74 -9.08 -18.37
C THR A 405 -3.13 -7.69 -18.45
N LEU A 406 -2.63 -7.17 -17.33
CA LEU A 406 -1.70 -6.05 -17.39
C LEU A 406 -0.54 -6.49 -18.29
N PRO A 407 -0.02 -5.62 -19.15
CA PRO A 407 1.22 -5.92 -19.84
C PRO A 407 2.25 -6.38 -18.81
N ALA A 408 2.86 -7.54 -18.98
CA ALA A 408 3.70 -8.25 -17.99
C ALA A 408 4.80 -7.38 -17.35
N ASN A 409 5.20 -6.33 -18.04
CA ASN A 409 6.14 -5.32 -17.58
C ASN A 409 5.53 -4.25 -16.69
N VAL A 410 4.25 -3.92 -16.82
CA VAL A 410 3.57 -2.93 -15.95
C VAL A 410 3.43 -3.55 -14.56
N GLY A 411 2.98 -4.79 -14.47
CA GLY A 411 2.94 -5.54 -13.22
C GLY A 411 4.34 -5.62 -12.58
N LYS A 412 5.35 -6.00 -13.36
CA LYS A 412 6.73 -6.11 -12.87
C LYS A 412 7.34 -4.77 -12.43
N GLN A 413 7.13 -3.69 -13.20
CA GLN A 413 7.61 -2.35 -12.85
C GLN A 413 6.88 -1.77 -11.63
N LEU A 414 5.59 -2.03 -11.49
CA LEU A 414 4.83 -1.65 -10.32
C LEU A 414 5.32 -2.45 -9.10
N LEU A 415 5.55 -3.76 -9.22
CA LEU A 415 6.17 -4.57 -8.17
C LEU A 415 7.58 -4.08 -7.80
N GLN A 416 8.40 -3.68 -8.77
CA GLN A 416 9.72 -3.09 -8.52
C GLN A 416 9.66 -1.76 -7.79
N ARG A 417 8.63 -0.97 -8.04
CA ARG A 417 8.46 0.37 -7.46
C ARG A 417 7.72 0.35 -6.13
N PHE A 418 6.76 -0.55 -5.98
CA PHE A 418 5.96 -0.70 -4.76
C PHE A 418 6.49 -1.79 -3.81
N GLY A 419 7.20 -2.80 -4.32
CA GLY A 419 7.99 -3.70 -3.51
C GLY A 419 9.41 -3.19 -3.55
N SER A 420 9.93 -2.64 -2.44
CA SER A 420 11.31 -2.18 -2.23
C SER A 420 12.26 -2.59 -3.38
N GLY A 421 12.54 -1.68 -4.31
CA GLY A 421 13.20 -1.93 -5.61
C GLY A 421 14.61 -2.53 -5.58
N ARG A 422 15.03 -3.14 -4.47
CA ARG A 422 16.24 -3.89 -4.29
C ARG A 422 16.07 -5.41 -4.31
N PHE A 423 14.84 -5.93 -4.19
CA PHE A 423 14.60 -7.39 -4.05
C PHE A 423 14.39 -8.13 -5.35
N GLU A 424 14.81 -7.58 -6.49
CA GLU A 424 14.88 -8.35 -7.74
C GLU A 424 16.00 -9.37 -7.73
N ARG A 425 15.64 -10.63 -7.93
CA ARG A 425 16.54 -11.71 -8.32
C ARG A 425 16.60 -11.81 -9.84
#